data_df9826a48903532c54993985b78ee8fa
#
_entry.id   df9826a48903532c54993985b78ee8fa
#
_cell.length_a   1.000
_cell.length_b   1.000
_cell.length_c   1.000
_cell.angle_alpha   90.00
_cell.angle_beta   90.00
_cell.angle_gamma   90.00
#
_symmetry.space_group_name_H-M   'P 1'
#
loop_
_entity.id
_entity.type
_entity.pdbx_description
1 polymer ?
#
loop_
_entity_poly.entity_id
_entity_poly.type
_entity_poly.pdbx_seq_one_letter_code
_entity_poly.pdbx_strand_id
1 'polypeptide(L)'
;QSMRKKIQSSMILVITLTMLIAYAITTLVVYRQTIRIMEGEVRQEADYINVALDTSGESYLKTMDNVHVDTRITLIDPDGKVKYDSKEDDVTLQNHKNRPEVKAALKNGSGQDIRESNTLNKEMFYYAVKLENGDILRVSKTVDTAFRTAMKVFPAMGLIALIMLAFAGILVKWQITRLIRPINRLDLENPLENDVYEELTPLLQSIDKQNKEKDAVANMRKEFSANVSHELKTPLTSISGYAEIMKSGLVKPEDMKGFAERIYNEARRLITLVEDI
;
A
#
# COMPACT_ATOMS: atom_id res chain seq x y z
N GLN A 1 12.58 4.44 -16.73
CA GLN A 1 11.19 4.13 -16.36
C GLN A 1 10.45 5.43 -16.06
N SER A 2 9.24 5.63 -16.66
CA SER A 2 8.42 6.81 -16.40
C SER A 2 8.12 6.95 -14.89
N MET A 3 8.23 8.15 -14.33
CA MET A 3 7.88 8.51 -12.94
C MET A 3 6.52 7.93 -12.54
N ARG A 4 5.54 7.97 -13.44
CA ARG A 4 4.21 7.36 -13.28
C ARG A 4 4.27 5.88 -12.94
N LYS A 5 5.11 5.09 -13.64
CA LYS A 5 5.26 3.64 -13.38
C LYS A 5 5.90 3.37 -12.02
N LYS A 6 6.88 4.19 -11.61
CA LYS A 6 7.52 4.05 -10.28
C LYS A 6 6.52 4.32 -9.14
N ILE A 7 5.75 5.41 -9.22
CA ILE A 7 4.73 5.75 -8.23
C ILE A 7 3.66 4.66 -8.17
N GLN A 8 3.16 4.21 -9.33
CA GLN A 8 2.16 3.14 -9.41
C GLN A 8 2.66 1.84 -8.77
N SER A 9 3.88 1.40 -9.10
CA SER A 9 4.48 0.19 -8.54
C SER A 9 4.67 0.29 -7.02
N SER A 10 5.14 1.44 -6.53
CA SER A 10 5.30 1.68 -5.09
C SER A 10 3.97 1.65 -4.34
N MET A 11 2.94 2.30 -4.86
CA MET A 11 1.60 2.31 -4.24
C MET A 11 0.97 0.91 -4.24
N ILE A 12 1.05 0.16 -5.34
CA ILE A 12 0.56 -1.22 -5.40
C ILE A 12 1.31 -2.10 -4.40
N LEU A 13 2.63 -1.97 -4.29
CA LEU A 13 3.43 -2.72 -3.33
C LEU A 13 3.00 -2.45 -1.89
N VAL A 14 2.82 -1.19 -1.51
CA VAL A 14 2.35 -0.82 -0.16
C VAL A 14 0.96 -1.40 0.11
N ILE A 15 0.02 -1.26 -0.82
CA ILE A 15 -1.33 -1.80 -0.69
C ILE A 15 -1.29 -3.33 -0.55
N THR A 16 -0.51 -4.01 -1.37
CA THR A 16 -0.38 -5.47 -1.31
C THR A 16 0.19 -5.92 0.01
N LEU A 17 1.24 -5.25 0.51
CA LEU A 17 1.87 -5.58 1.79
C LEU A 17 0.90 -5.35 2.96
N THR A 18 0.20 -4.22 2.99
CA THR A 18 -0.79 -3.93 4.04
C THR A 18 -1.95 -4.92 4.02
N MET A 19 -2.42 -5.34 2.84
CA MET A 19 -3.46 -6.36 2.72
C MET A 19 -2.99 -7.73 3.19
N LEU A 20 -1.75 -8.13 2.89
CA LEU A 20 -1.18 -9.39 3.39
C LEU A 20 -1.07 -9.40 4.92
N ILE A 21 -0.62 -8.31 5.51
CA ILE A 21 -0.55 -8.15 6.97
C ILE A 21 -1.96 -8.23 7.58
N ALA A 22 -2.92 -7.50 7.03
CA ALA A 22 -4.30 -7.51 7.50
C ALA A 22 -4.92 -8.91 7.40
N TYR A 23 -4.69 -9.62 6.29
CA TYR A 23 -5.14 -10.99 6.09
C TYR A 23 -4.55 -11.94 7.15
N ALA A 24 -3.24 -11.85 7.42
CA ALA A 24 -2.56 -12.67 8.42
C ALA A 24 -3.11 -12.40 9.84
N ILE A 25 -3.31 -11.13 10.21
CA ILE A 25 -3.88 -10.74 11.50
C ILE A 25 -5.31 -11.27 11.63
N THR A 26 -6.15 -11.07 10.62
CA THR A 26 -7.55 -11.52 10.64
C THR A 26 -7.62 -13.04 10.75
N THR A 27 -6.77 -13.77 10.01
CA THR A 27 -6.65 -15.23 10.10
C THR A 27 -6.33 -15.66 11.53
N LEU A 28 -5.36 -15.03 12.18
CA LEU A 28 -4.99 -15.35 13.57
C LEU A 28 -6.13 -15.05 14.54
N VAL A 29 -6.83 -13.93 14.35
CA VAL A 29 -7.98 -13.54 15.19
C VAL A 29 -9.12 -14.53 15.02
N VAL A 30 -9.50 -14.88 13.79
CA VAL A 30 -10.56 -15.87 13.50
C VAL A 30 -10.22 -17.22 14.11
N TYR A 31 -8.98 -17.70 13.94
CA TYR A 31 -8.53 -18.96 14.53
C TYR A 31 -8.66 -18.95 16.06
N ARG A 32 -8.13 -17.91 16.73
CA ARG A 32 -8.24 -17.78 18.21
C ARG A 32 -9.68 -17.67 18.68
N GLN A 33 -10.52 -16.96 17.94
CA GLN A 33 -11.94 -16.84 18.28
C GLN A 33 -12.66 -18.18 18.16
N THR A 34 -12.36 -18.97 17.11
CA THR A 34 -12.95 -20.29 16.89
C THR A 34 -12.56 -21.25 18.02
N ILE A 35 -11.31 -21.22 18.47
CA ILE A 35 -10.86 -22.01 19.64
C ILE A 35 -11.64 -21.61 20.89
N ARG A 36 -11.79 -20.33 21.18
CA ARG A 36 -12.56 -19.86 22.37
C ARG A 36 -14.02 -20.27 22.32
N ILE A 37 -14.64 -20.22 21.15
CA ILE A 37 -16.02 -20.67 20.97
C ILE A 37 -16.12 -22.17 21.26
N MET A 38 -15.21 -22.97 20.71
CA MET A 38 -15.16 -24.43 20.95
C MET A 38 -14.98 -24.73 22.46
N GLU A 39 -14.07 -24.02 23.14
CA GLU A 39 -13.87 -24.16 24.59
C GLU A 39 -15.16 -23.86 25.37
N GLY A 40 -15.86 -22.77 24.97
CA GLY A 40 -17.15 -22.38 25.56
C GLY A 40 -18.23 -23.44 25.35
N GLU A 41 -18.34 -24.00 24.12
CA GLU A 41 -19.27 -25.06 23.78
C GLU A 41 -19.02 -26.33 24.65
N VAL A 42 -17.76 -26.74 24.77
CA VAL A 42 -17.39 -27.92 25.57
C VAL A 42 -17.74 -27.75 27.05
N ARG A 43 -17.49 -26.54 27.61
CA ARG A 43 -17.87 -26.23 29.01
C ARG A 43 -19.39 -26.28 29.18
N GLN A 44 -20.12 -25.62 28.30
CA GLN A 44 -21.58 -25.60 28.35
C GLN A 44 -22.18 -26.99 28.20
N GLU A 45 -21.62 -27.81 27.33
CA GLU A 45 -22.03 -29.20 27.18
C GLU A 45 -21.76 -30.01 28.45
N ALA A 46 -20.61 -29.80 29.10
CA ALA A 46 -20.30 -30.45 30.38
C ALA A 46 -21.30 -30.03 31.49
N ASP A 47 -21.68 -28.77 31.55
CA ASP A 47 -22.66 -28.30 32.52
C ASP A 47 -24.04 -28.87 32.26
N TYR A 48 -24.48 -29.04 31.00
CA TYR A 48 -25.76 -29.68 30.67
C TYR A 48 -25.76 -31.15 31.05
N ILE A 49 -24.66 -31.87 30.77
CA ILE A 49 -24.53 -33.30 31.12
C ILE A 49 -24.48 -33.46 32.65
N ASN A 50 -23.81 -32.54 33.37
CA ASN A 50 -23.77 -32.56 34.84
C ASN A 50 -25.18 -32.50 35.41
N VAL A 51 -25.98 -31.51 35.00
CA VAL A 51 -27.39 -31.39 35.46
C VAL A 51 -28.22 -32.61 35.07
N ALA A 52 -28.01 -33.18 33.90
CA ALA A 52 -28.72 -34.37 33.45
C ALA A 52 -28.34 -35.61 34.25
N LEU A 53 -27.08 -35.77 34.63
CA LEU A 53 -26.60 -36.84 35.51
C LEU A 53 -27.19 -36.76 36.93
N ASP A 54 -27.28 -35.54 37.48
CA ASP A 54 -27.91 -35.30 38.78
C ASP A 54 -29.39 -35.67 38.78
N THR A 55 -30.08 -35.51 37.64
CA THR A 55 -31.53 -35.76 37.53
C THR A 55 -31.85 -37.20 37.15
N SER A 56 -31.10 -37.78 36.19
CA SER A 56 -31.42 -39.07 35.55
C SER A 56 -30.43 -40.19 35.85
N GLY A 57 -29.34 -39.90 36.56
CA GLY A 57 -28.26 -40.81 36.88
C GLY A 57 -27.42 -41.23 35.64
N GLU A 58 -26.53 -42.19 35.84
CA GLU A 58 -25.57 -42.65 34.80
C GLU A 58 -26.26 -43.30 33.57
N SER A 59 -27.53 -43.71 33.69
CA SER A 59 -28.30 -44.21 32.56
C SER A 59 -28.49 -43.20 31.41
N TYR A 60 -28.44 -41.93 31.71
CA TYR A 60 -28.48 -40.85 30.74
C TYR A 60 -27.37 -40.96 29.68
N LEU A 61 -26.15 -41.27 30.11
CA LEU A 61 -25.00 -41.38 29.19
C LEU A 61 -25.19 -42.45 28.12
N LYS A 62 -25.75 -43.62 28.48
CA LYS A 62 -26.02 -44.72 27.54
C LYS A 62 -27.10 -44.39 26.51
N THR A 63 -28.07 -43.56 26.88
CA THR A 63 -29.12 -43.10 25.94
C THR A 63 -28.62 -42.07 24.96
N MET A 64 -27.50 -41.38 25.24
CA MET A 64 -26.94 -40.29 24.44
C MET A 64 -25.75 -40.69 23.57
N ASP A 65 -25.34 -41.98 23.53
CA ASP A 65 -24.17 -42.47 22.78
C ASP A 65 -24.13 -42.03 21.30
N ASN A 66 -25.31 -41.86 20.68
CA ASN A 66 -25.40 -41.45 19.27
C ASN A 66 -25.67 -39.93 19.04
N VAL A 67 -25.86 -39.17 20.10
CA VAL A 67 -26.23 -37.76 20.01
C VAL A 67 -24.98 -36.84 19.96
N HIS A 68 -23.94 -37.21 20.70
CA HIS A 68 -22.72 -36.46 20.85
C HIS A 68 -21.63 -36.92 19.86
N VAL A 69 -21.86 -36.72 18.57
CA VAL A 69 -20.98 -37.24 17.50
C VAL A 69 -19.59 -36.61 17.52
N ASP A 70 -19.51 -35.30 17.80
CA ASP A 70 -18.26 -34.52 17.73
C ASP A 70 -17.53 -34.40 19.07
N THR A 71 -18.15 -34.79 20.18
CA THR A 71 -17.58 -34.72 21.52
C THR A 71 -17.34 -36.13 22.07
N ARG A 72 -16.30 -36.24 22.91
CA ARG A 72 -16.03 -37.43 23.70
C ARG A 72 -16.37 -37.15 25.15
N ILE A 73 -17.21 -37.98 25.74
CA ILE A 73 -17.67 -37.87 27.13
C ILE A 73 -17.05 -39.05 27.89
N THR A 74 -16.42 -38.76 29.01
CA THR A 74 -15.79 -39.74 29.87
C THR A 74 -16.23 -39.52 31.32
N LEU A 75 -16.73 -40.52 31.99
CA LEU A 75 -17.01 -40.51 33.44
C LEU A 75 -15.89 -41.28 34.17
N ILE A 76 -15.29 -40.63 35.15
CA ILE A 76 -14.10 -41.11 35.84
C ILE A 76 -14.39 -41.10 37.36
N ASP A 77 -14.07 -42.18 38.04
CA ASP A 77 -14.21 -42.22 39.50
C ASP A 77 -13.09 -41.39 40.20
N PRO A 78 -13.21 -41.11 41.52
CA PRO A 78 -12.19 -40.36 42.26
C PRO A 78 -10.80 -40.99 42.27
N ASP A 79 -10.69 -42.29 42.00
CA ASP A 79 -9.43 -43.04 41.91
C ASP A 79 -8.82 -43.02 40.49
N GLY A 80 -9.54 -42.39 39.53
CA GLY A 80 -9.09 -42.22 38.17
C GLY A 80 -9.44 -43.35 37.22
N LYS A 81 -10.26 -44.33 37.65
CA LYS A 81 -10.76 -45.41 36.81
C LYS A 81 -11.92 -44.89 35.96
N VAL A 82 -11.92 -45.20 34.67
CA VAL A 82 -13.01 -44.84 33.75
C VAL A 82 -14.22 -45.74 34.01
N LYS A 83 -15.38 -45.11 34.26
CA LYS A 83 -16.69 -45.75 34.44
C LYS A 83 -17.48 -45.82 33.13
N TYR A 84 -17.29 -44.80 32.28
CA TYR A 84 -17.94 -44.69 30.98
C TYR A 84 -17.09 -43.88 30.02
N ASP A 85 -17.06 -44.27 28.75
CA ASP A 85 -16.48 -43.47 27.66
C ASP A 85 -17.32 -43.62 26.39
N SER A 86 -17.65 -42.50 25.73
CA SER A 86 -18.54 -42.51 24.56
C SER A 86 -17.86 -42.95 23.25
N LYS A 87 -16.55 -43.16 23.24
CA LYS A 87 -15.77 -43.48 22.03
C LYS A 87 -15.01 -44.80 22.14
N GLU A 88 -14.82 -45.35 23.35
CA GLU A 88 -14.05 -46.56 23.59
C GLU A 88 -14.68 -47.41 24.68
N ASP A 89 -14.44 -48.72 24.64
CA ASP A 89 -14.88 -49.65 25.67
C ASP A 89 -14.09 -49.46 26.97
N ASP A 90 -14.79 -49.36 28.09
CA ASP A 90 -14.28 -49.02 29.43
C ASP A 90 -13.11 -49.91 29.89
N VAL A 91 -13.04 -51.17 29.39
CA VAL A 91 -12.08 -52.20 29.85
C VAL A 91 -10.65 -51.94 29.38
N THR A 92 -10.45 -51.11 28.32
CA THR A 92 -9.13 -50.89 27.69
C THR A 92 -8.45 -49.59 28.14
N LEU A 93 -9.16 -48.76 28.91
CA LEU A 93 -8.68 -47.41 29.24
C LEU A 93 -7.74 -47.40 30.46
N GLN A 94 -6.63 -46.72 30.32
CA GLN A 94 -5.68 -46.48 31.41
C GLN A 94 -6.27 -45.58 32.50
N ASN A 95 -5.71 -45.65 33.72
CA ASN A 95 -6.08 -44.76 34.79
C ASN A 95 -5.82 -43.28 34.45
N HIS A 96 -6.82 -42.43 34.63
CA HIS A 96 -6.81 -41.04 34.27
C HIS A 96 -6.51 -40.06 35.42
N LYS A 97 -6.27 -40.55 36.66
CA LYS A 97 -6.03 -39.72 37.86
C LYS A 97 -4.91 -38.68 37.69
N ASN A 98 -3.90 -39.03 36.92
CA ASN A 98 -2.73 -38.19 36.68
C ASN A 98 -2.89 -37.16 35.55
N ARG A 99 -4.01 -37.14 34.86
CA ARG A 99 -4.27 -36.17 33.79
C ARG A 99 -4.44 -34.77 34.37
N PRO A 100 -3.84 -33.72 33.75
CA PRO A 100 -3.86 -32.34 34.29
C PRO A 100 -5.27 -31.82 34.58
N GLU A 101 -6.19 -32.02 33.64
CA GLU A 101 -7.59 -31.60 33.76
C GLU A 101 -8.33 -32.33 34.90
N VAL A 102 -8.05 -33.62 35.11
CA VAL A 102 -8.64 -34.43 36.16
C VAL A 102 -8.09 -34.04 37.53
N LYS A 103 -6.77 -33.84 37.66
CA LYS A 103 -6.14 -33.34 38.89
C LYS A 103 -6.69 -31.98 39.30
N ALA A 104 -6.83 -31.06 38.32
CA ALA A 104 -7.38 -29.78 38.59
C ALA A 104 -8.84 -29.82 39.02
N ALA A 105 -9.65 -30.69 38.39
CA ALA A 105 -11.05 -30.89 38.77
C ALA A 105 -11.21 -31.50 40.18
N LEU A 106 -10.37 -32.45 40.55
CA LEU A 106 -10.36 -33.03 41.90
C LEU A 106 -10.05 -31.99 42.97
N LYS A 107 -9.12 -31.03 42.67
CA LYS A 107 -8.66 -30.02 43.64
C LYS A 107 -9.55 -28.80 43.67
N ASN A 108 -9.98 -28.30 42.52
CA ASN A 108 -10.60 -26.98 42.35
C ASN A 108 -12.07 -27.06 41.89
N GLY A 109 -12.64 -28.26 41.72
CA GLY A 109 -13.98 -28.48 41.18
C GLY A 109 -14.06 -28.55 39.65
N SER A 110 -13.15 -27.89 38.94
CA SER A 110 -13.03 -27.99 37.47
C SER A 110 -11.58 -27.85 37.01
N GLY A 111 -11.29 -28.35 35.82
CA GLY A 111 -9.99 -28.25 35.19
C GLY A 111 -10.07 -28.38 33.68
N GLN A 112 -9.07 -27.86 32.98
CA GLN A 112 -8.96 -27.93 31.51
C GLN A 112 -7.53 -28.12 31.06
N ASP A 113 -7.37 -28.73 29.88
CA ASP A 113 -6.06 -28.93 29.25
C ASP A 113 -6.21 -29.08 27.73
N ILE A 114 -5.18 -28.69 26.97
CA ILE A 114 -5.08 -28.94 25.54
C ILE A 114 -3.86 -29.80 25.30
N ARG A 115 -4.05 -31.01 24.79
CA ARG A 115 -2.96 -31.95 24.52
C ARG A 115 -3.33 -32.98 23.48
N GLU A 116 -2.32 -33.62 22.91
CA GLU A 116 -2.53 -34.78 22.05
C GLU A 116 -3.14 -35.95 22.80
N SER A 117 -4.20 -36.53 22.23
CA SER A 117 -4.84 -37.73 22.76
C SER A 117 -4.01 -38.95 22.40
N ASN A 118 -3.55 -39.70 23.42
CA ASN A 118 -2.82 -40.96 23.18
C ASN A 118 -3.67 -42.01 22.46
N THR A 119 -4.97 -41.90 22.52
CA THR A 119 -5.93 -42.87 21.95
C THR A 119 -6.31 -42.49 20.52
N LEU A 120 -6.54 -41.20 20.25
CA LEU A 120 -7.03 -40.69 18.96
C LEU A 120 -5.93 -40.10 18.08
N ASN A 121 -4.72 -39.93 18.63
CA ASN A 121 -3.57 -39.29 17.96
C ASN A 121 -3.93 -37.94 17.33
N LYS A 122 -4.71 -37.14 18.06
CA LYS A 122 -5.19 -35.82 17.68
C LYS A 122 -5.08 -34.84 18.86
N GLU A 123 -4.82 -33.57 18.59
CA GLU A 123 -4.87 -32.51 19.59
C GLU A 123 -6.31 -32.29 20.03
N MET A 124 -6.55 -32.40 21.34
CA MET A 124 -7.88 -32.27 21.92
C MET A 124 -7.89 -31.29 23.07
N PHE A 125 -8.98 -30.54 23.15
CA PHE A 125 -9.34 -29.75 24.32
C PHE A 125 -10.12 -30.63 25.27
N TYR A 126 -9.69 -30.67 26.52
CA TYR A 126 -10.31 -31.43 27.63
C TYR A 126 -10.83 -30.46 28.67
N TYR A 127 -12.08 -30.63 29.07
CA TYR A 127 -12.66 -29.99 30.22
C TYR A 127 -13.21 -31.03 31.18
N ALA A 128 -12.84 -30.92 32.45
CA ALA A 128 -13.27 -31.85 33.50
C ALA A 128 -13.97 -31.07 34.62
N VAL A 129 -15.07 -31.60 35.11
CA VAL A 129 -15.83 -31.03 36.25
C VAL A 129 -16.12 -32.11 37.27
N LYS A 130 -15.98 -31.78 38.54
CA LYS A 130 -16.28 -32.67 39.65
C LYS A 130 -17.78 -32.66 39.93
N LEU A 131 -18.40 -33.84 39.93
CA LEU A 131 -19.81 -34.04 40.22
C LEU A 131 -20.06 -34.10 41.75
N GLU A 132 -21.32 -33.96 42.18
CA GLU A 132 -21.71 -34.05 43.61
C GLU A 132 -21.37 -35.36 44.25
N ASN A 133 -21.47 -36.50 43.52
CA ASN A 133 -21.10 -37.81 43.97
C ASN A 133 -19.58 -38.07 44.07
N GLY A 134 -18.75 -37.09 43.72
CA GLY A 134 -17.30 -37.20 43.74
C GLY A 134 -16.66 -37.67 42.44
N ASP A 135 -17.42 -38.19 41.48
CA ASP A 135 -16.93 -38.55 40.14
C ASP A 135 -16.48 -37.32 39.33
N ILE A 136 -15.73 -37.55 38.31
CA ILE A 136 -15.28 -36.52 37.36
C ILE A 136 -15.93 -36.76 36.02
N LEU A 137 -16.72 -35.78 35.56
CA LEU A 137 -17.19 -35.71 34.18
C LEU A 137 -16.15 -34.99 33.34
N ARG A 138 -15.63 -35.65 32.33
CA ARG A 138 -14.71 -35.06 31.34
C ARG A 138 -15.36 -35.03 29.98
N VAL A 139 -15.45 -33.86 29.39
CA VAL A 139 -15.91 -33.62 28.02
C VAL A 139 -14.74 -33.11 27.19
N SER A 140 -14.57 -33.66 25.99
CA SER A 140 -13.47 -33.28 25.12
C SER A 140 -13.89 -33.18 23.65
N LYS A 141 -13.24 -32.27 22.93
CA LYS A 141 -13.45 -32.05 21.50
C LYS A 141 -12.11 -31.86 20.79
N THR A 142 -12.01 -32.31 19.54
CA THR A 142 -10.77 -32.19 18.78
C THR A 142 -10.57 -30.74 18.31
N VAL A 143 -9.34 -30.25 18.46
CA VAL A 143 -8.92 -28.91 17.95
C VAL A 143 -8.99 -28.87 16.42
N ASP A 144 -8.82 -29.98 15.73
CA ASP A 144 -9.01 -30.11 14.28
C ASP A 144 -10.40 -29.62 13.82
N THR A 145 -11.43 -29.75 14.65
CA THR A 145 -12.77 -29.29 14.33
C THR A 145 -12.82 -27.75 14.24
N ALA A 146 -12.16 -27.07 15.18
CA ALA A 146 -12.02 -25.63 15.15
C ALA A 146 -11.19 -25.16 13.93
N PHE A 147 -10.09 -25.84 13.64
CA PHE A 147 -9.26 -25.57 12.46
C PHE A 147 -10.04 -25.75 11.16
N ARG A 148 -10.77 -26.86 10.99
CA ARG A 148 -11.60 -27.08 9.79
C ARG A 148 -12.71 -26.05 9.65
N THR A 149 -13.30 -25.60 10.75
CA THR A 149 -14.33 -24.54 10.73
C THR A 149 -13.72 -23.21 10.30
N ALA A 150 -12.56 -22.86 10.83
CA ALA A 150 -11.81 -21.66 10.40
C ALA A 150 -11.44 -21.73 8.90
N MET A 151 -10.97 -22.90 8.42
CA MET A 151 -10.59 -23.10 7.02
C MET A 151 -11.75 -22.87 6.02
N LYS A 152 -13.00 -23.05 6.43
CA LYS A 152 -14.17 -22.76 5.57
C LYS A 152 -14.34 -21.26 5.28
N VAL A 153 -13.84 -20.40 6.16
CA VAL A 153 -13.95 -18.93 6.01
C VAL A 153 -12.83 -18.38 5.11
N PHE A 154 -11.67 -19.01 5.04
CA PHE A 154 -10.51 -18.52 4.30
C PHE A 154 -10.73 -18.31 2.80
N PRO A 155 -11.42 -19.17 2.05
CA PRO A 155 -11.67 -18.92 0.63
C PRO A 155 -12.49 -17.66 0.40
N ALA A 156 -13.50 -17.41 1.23
CA ALA A 156 -14.30 -16.20 1.17
C ALA A 156 -13.48 -14.95 1.48
N MET A 157 -12.64 -14.99 2.51
CA MET A 157 -11.71 -13.90 2.84
C MET A 157 -10.70 -13.65 1.71
N GLY A 158 -10.18 -14.71 1.11
CA GLY A 158 -9.26 -14.62 -0.04
C GLY A 158 -9.91 -13.97 -1.25
N LEU A 159 -11.16 -14.32 -1.56
CA LEU A 159 -11.94 -13.70 -2.64
C LEU A 159 -12.16 -12.21 -2.38
N ILE A 160 -12.56 -11.84 -1.17
CA ILE A 160 -12.74 -10.43 -0.79
C ILE A 160 -11.42 -9.66 -0.94
N ALA A 161 -10.31 -10.22 -0.47
CA ALA A 161 -8.99 -9.60 -0.60
C ALA A 161 -8.59 -9.38 -2.07
N LEU A 162 -8.86 -10.35 -2.96
CA LEU A 162 -8.62 -10.21 -4.41
C LEU A 162 -9.46 -9.09 -5.03
N ILE A 163 -10.75 -9.02 -4.69
CA ILE A 163 -11.65 -7.95 -5.17
C ILE A 163 -11.15 -6.58 -4.70
N MET A 164 -10.77 -6.45 -3.43
CA MET A 164 -10.24 -5.21 -2.88
C MET A 164 -8.92 -4.81 -3.54
N LEU A 165 -8.02 -5.76 -3.83
CA LEU A 165 -6.77 -5.50 -4.52
C LEU A 165 -7.00 -5.00 -5.96
N ALA A 166 -7.93 -5.62 -6.69
CA ALA A 166 -8.31 -5.18 -8.03
C ALA A 166 -8.90 -3.76 -8.00
N PHE A 167 -9.80 -3.49 -7.07
CA PHE A 167 -10.40 -2.15 -6.88
C PHE A 167 -9.34 -1.10 -6.51
N ALA A 168 -8.43 -1.42 -5.59
CA ALA A 168 -7.31 -0.56 -5.22
C ALA A 168 -6.41 -0.24 -6.44
N GLY A 169 -6.12 -1.23 -7.30
CA GLY A 169 -5.36 -1.02 -8.54
C GLY A 169 -6.04 -0.04 -9.50
N ILE A 170 -7.37 -0.14 -9.64
CA ILE A 170 -8.17 0.80 -10.45
C ILE A 170 -8.11 2.22 -9.85
N LEU A 171 -8.30 2.34 -8.53
CA LEU A 171 -8.24 3.63 -7.84
C LEU A 171 -6.87 4.28 -7.96
N VAL A 172 -5.79 3.53 -7.77
CA VAL A 172 -4.40 4.02 -7.92
C VAL A 172 -4.18 4.54 -9.34
N LYS A 173 -4.61 3.79 -10.36
CA LYS A 173 -4.49 4.22 -11.76
C LYS A 173 -5.27 5.51 -12.03
N TRP A 174 -6.50 5.60 -11.54
CA TRP A 174 -7.35 6.78 -11.68
C TRP A 174 -6.74 8.00 -10.98
N GLN A 175 -6.30 7.85 -9.73
CA GLN A 175 -5.73 8.92 -8.92
C GLN A 175 -4.41 9.43 -9.50
N ILE A 176 -3.50 8.55 -9.91
CA ILE A 176 -2.24 8.94 -10.57
C ILE A 176 -2.51 9.71 -11.86
N THR A 177 -3.50 9.26 -12.65
CA THR A 177 -3.86 9.96 -13.88
C THR A 177 -4.40 11.36 -13.58
N ARG A 178 -5.24 11.50 -12.55
CA ARG A 178 -5.80 12.79 -12.11
C ARG A 178 -4.71 13.74 -11.59
N LEU A 179 -3.76 13.25 -10.80
CA LEU A 179 -2.68 14.05 -10.20
C LEU A 179 -1.60 14.47 -11.21
N ILE A 180 -1.25 13.61 -12.16
CA ILE A 180 -0.17 13.89 -13.11
C ILE A 180 -0.67 14.66 -14.34
N ARG A 181 -1.96 14.59 -14.66
CA ARG A 181 -2.52 15.24 -15.85
C ARG A 181 -2.33 16.77 -15.88
N PRO A 182 -2.54 17.53 -14.80
CA PRO A 182 -2.28 18.96 -14.77
C PRO A 182 -0.80 19.28 -15.01
N ILE A 183 0.12 18.51 -14.42
CA ILE A 183 1.57 18.70 -14.57
C ILE A 183 2.01 18.48 -16.03
N ASN A 184 1.42 17.50 -16.72
CA ASN A 184 1.77 17.21 -18.12
C ASN A 184 1.16 18.23 -19.11
N ARG A 185 0.29 19.10 -18.66
CA ARG A 185 -0.39 20.13 -19.46
C ARG A 185 0.08 21.56 -19.14
N LEU A 186 1.19 21.67 -18.38
CA LEU A 186 1.78 22.96 -18.06
C LEU A 186 2.09 23.75 -19.33
N ASP A 187 1.56 24.95 -19.39
CA ASP A 187 1.99 25.98 -20.35
C ASP A 187 3.27 26.63 -19.80
N LEU A 188 4.40 26.36 -20.44
CA LEU A 188 5.69 26.92 -20.07
C LEU A 188 5.95 28.30 -20.69
N GLU A 189 5.10 28.73 -21.64
CA GLU A 189 5.17 30.09 -22.19
C GLU A 189 4.51 31.12 -21.25
N ASN A 190 3.39 30.68 -20.59
CA ASN A 190 2.70 31.46 -19.57
C ASN A 190 2.67 30.71 -18.23
N PRO A 191 3.83 30.59 -17.55
CA PRO A 191 3.95 29.69 -16.40
C PRO A 191 3.02 30.06 -15.25
N LEU A 192 2.77 31.33 -15.00
CA LEU A 192 1.97 31.83 -13.87
C LEU A 192 0.45 31.74 -14.09
N GLU A 193 -0.01 31.44 -15.30
CA GLU A 193 -1.44 31.24 -15.63
C GLU A 193 -1.90 29.81 -15.43
N ASN A 194 -0.97 28.90 -15.09
CA ASN A 194 -1.32 27.51 -14.86
C ASN A 194 -2.03 27.31 -13.52
N ASP A 195 -3.20 26.64 -13.55
CA ASP A 195 -3.91 26.18 -12.35
C ASP A 195 -3.35 24.79 -11.93
N VAL A 196 -2.36 24.82 -11.06
CA VAL A 196 -1.62 23.65 -10.58
C VAL A 196 -1.38 23.74 -9.07
N TYR A 197 -0.72 22.70 -8.53
CA TYR A 197 -0.41 22.60 -7.10
C TYR A 197 0.50 23.76 -6.63
N GLU A 198 0.21 24.28 -5.43
CA GLU A 198 0.98 25.38 -4.81
C GLU A 198 2.48 25.06 -4.69
N GLU A 199 2.83 23.80 -4.51
CA GLU A 199 4.22 23.32 -4.42
C GLU A 199 5.03 23.58 -5.71
N LEU A 200 4.36 23.76 -6.85
CA LEU A 200 5.00 24.07 -8.13
C LEU A 200 5.19 25.58 -8.36
N THR A 201 4.57 26.43 -7.56
CA THR A 201 4.63 27.89 -7.72
C THR A 201 6.06 28.44 -7.76
N PRO A 202 7.01 28.05 -6.89
CA PRO A 202 8.39 28.54 -6.95
C PRO A 202 9.10 28.16 -8.26
N LEU A 203 8.81 26.95 -8.77
CA LEU A 203 9.35 26.48 -10.05
C LEU A 203 8.80 27.30 -11.21
N LEU A 204 7.49 27.54 -11.24
CA LEU A 204 6.83 28.33 -12.29
C LEU A 204 7.30 29.80 -12.30
N GLN A 205 7.51 30.39 -11.12
CA GLN A 205 8.10 31.72 -10.99
C GLN A 205 9.53 31.79 -11.56
N SER A 206 10.32 30.75 -11.30
CA SER A 206 11.68 30.64 -11.85
C SER A 206 11.68 30.53 -13.36
N ILE A 207 10.76 29.76 -13.94
CA ILE A 207 10.60 29.64 -15.40
C ILE A 207 10.13 30.95 -16.01
N ASP A 208 9.16 31.66 -15.42
CA ASP A 208 8.68 32.93 -15.86
C ASP A 208 9.81 33.97 -15.90
N LYS A 209 10.63 34.02 -14.84
CA LYS A 209 11.81 34.89 -14.78
C LYS A 209 12.79 34.59 -15.92
N GLN A 210 13.10 33.30 -16.14
CA GLN A 210 14.00 32.89 -17.23
C GLN A 210 13.44 33.24 -18.60
N ASN A 211 12.14 33.09 -18.84
CA ASN A 211 11.50 33.48 -20.08
C ASN A 211 11.65 35.02 -20.32
N LYS A 212 11.33 35.81 -19.31
CA LYS A 212 11.49 37.29 -19.39
C LYS A 212 12.92 37.73 -19.65
N GLU A 213 13.90 37.09 -18.99
CA GLU A 213 15.33 37.37 -19.23
C GLU A 213 15.73 36.98 -20.66
N LYS A 214 15.28 35.84 -21.16
CA LYS A 214 15.54 35.36 -22.52
C LYS A 214 14.94 36.32 -23.58
N ASP A 215 13.70 36.74 -23.36
CA ASP A 215 13.02 37.69 -24.26
C ASP A 215 13.68 39.07 -24.24
N ALA A 216 14.12 39.56 -23.09
CA ALA A 216 14.89 40.80 -22.97
C ALA A 216 16.20 40.75 -23.75
N VAL A 217 16.95 39.63 -23.64
CA VAL A 217 18.19 39.42 -24.40
C VAL A 217 17.91 39.33 -25.91
N ALA A 218 16.84 38.60 -26.30
CA ALA A 218 16.46 38.52 -27.71
C ALA A 218 16.08 39.86 -28.31
N ASN A 219 15.32 40.66 -27.56
CA ASN A 219 14.94 42.03 -27.98
C ASN A 219 16.14 42.97 -28.06
N MET A 220 17.02 42.97 -27.06
CA MET A 220 18.29 43.72 -27.11
C MET A 220 19.12 43.36 -28.33
N ARG A 221 19.25 42.04 -28.63
CA ARG A 221 20.01 41.59 -29.81
C ARG A 221 19.38 42.07 -31.12
N LYS A 222 18.03 42.05 -31.20
CA LYS A 222 17.30 42.51 -32.37
C LYS A 222 17.48 44.05 -32.59
N GLU A 223 17.33 44.82 -31.50
CA GLU A 223 17.51 46.26 -31.50
C GLU A 223 18.95 46.65 -31.85
N PHE A 224 19.92 45.98 -31.21
CA PHE A 224 21.34 46.14 -31.52
C PHE A 224 21.62 45.88 -33.01
N SER A 225 21.14 44.76 -33.57
CA SER A 225 21.35 44.46 -35.00
C SER A 225 20.70 45.47 -35.92
N ALA A 226 19.52 45.99 -35.59
CA ALA A 226 18.83 47.01 -36.34
C ALA A 226 19.61 48.35 -36.32
N ASN A 227 20.05 48.76 -35.11
CA ASN A 227 20.79 50.02 -34.93
C ASN A 227 22.14 49.95 -35.66
N VAL A 228 22.91 48.88 -35.48
CA VAL A 228 24.18 48.69 -36.19
C VAL A 228 23.99 48.75 -37.70
N SER A 229 22.97 48.04 -38.22
CA SER A 229 22.67 48.07 -39.65
C SER A 229 22.36 49.47 -40.18
N HIS A 230 21.60 50.24 -39.40
CA HIS A 230 21.25 51.62 -39.78
C HIS A 230 22.47 52.57 -39.74
N GLU A 231 23.26 52.50 -38.66
CA GLU A 231 24.47 53.33 -38.50
C GLU A 231 25.58 52.99 -39.52
N LEU A 232 25.66 51.70 -39.98
CA LEU A 232 26.59 51.33 -41.06
C LEU A 232 26.08 51.77 -42.44
N LYS A 233 24.77 51.72 -42.69
CA LYS A 233 24.19 52.03 -43.99
C LYS A 233 24.39 53.47 -44.36
N THR A 234 24.30 54.44 -43.44
CA THR A 234 24.40 55.87 -43.68
C THR A 234 25.75 56.25 -44.26
N PRO A 235 26.91 55.99 -43.61
CA PRO A 235 28.21 56.31 -44.14
C PRO A 235 28.52 55.58 -45.44
N LEU A 236 28.08 54.28 -45.54
CA LEU A 236 28.28 53.47 -46.76
C LEU A 236 27.55 54.08 -47.97
N THR A 237 26.29 54.57 -47.75
CA THR A 237 25.53 55.25 -48.81
C THR A 237 26.21 56.55 -49.22
N SER A 238 26.77 57.31 -48.29
CA SER A 238 27.52 58.58 -48.60
C SER A 238 28.78 58.30 -49.38
N ILE A 239 29.58 57.27 -48.97
CA ILE A 239 30.78 56.83 -49.68
C ILE A 239 30.44 56.47 -51.11
N SER A 240 29.41 55.56 -51.27
CA SER A 240 28.96 55.10 -52.59
C SER A 240 28.49 56.27 -53.48
N GLY A 241 27.71 57.20 -52.94
CA GLY A 241 27.21 58.34 -53.67
C GLY A 241 28.33 59.31 -54.14
N TYR A 242 29.30 59.61 -53.27
CA TYR A 242 30.44 60.46 -53.68
C TYR A 242 31.30 59.75 -54.73
N ALA A 243 31.56 58.45 -54.57
CA ALA A 243 32.32 57.64 -55.51
C ALA A 243 31.61 57.54 -56.88
N GLU A 244 30.28 57.37 -56.91
CA GLU A 244 29.48 57.34 -58.12
C GLU A 244 29.51 58.67 -58.90
N ILE A 245 29.39 59.84 -58.21
CA ILE A 245 29.47 61.15 -58.81
C ILE A 245 30.86 61.39 -59.38
N MET A 246 31.92 60.96 -58.68
CA MET A 246 33.31 61.07 -59.21
C MET A 246 33.47 60.19 -60.44
N LYS A 247 32.96 58.92 -60.43
CA LYS A 247 33.05 58.02 -61.54
C LYS A 247 32.30 58.51 -62.79
N SER A 248 31.19 59.22 -62.64
CA SER A 248 30.39 59.74 -63.75
C SER A 248 31.02 60.96 -64.44
N GLY A 249 32.12 61.46 -63.92
CA GLY A 249 32.79 62.65 -64.51
C GLY A 249 32.10 63.94 -64.25
N LEU A 250 31.11 63.96 -63.34
CA LEU A 250 30.35 65.17 -62.97
C LEU A 250 31.14 66.12 -62.03
N VAL A 251 32.25 65.69 -61.48
CA VAL A 251 33.11 66.42 -60.57
C VAL A 251 34.20 67.15 -61.34
N LYS A 252 34.31 68.40 -61.13
CA LYS A 252 35.39 69.21 -61.71
C LYS A 252 36.75 68.82 -61.15
N PRO A 253 37.87 68.90 -61.91
CA PRO A 253 39.21 68.50 -61.44
C PRO A 253 39.62 69.21 -60.12
N GLU A 254 39.24 70.45 -59.90
CA GLU A 254 39.49 71.27 -58.72
C GLU A 254 38.74 70.78 -57.46
N ASP A 255 37.56 70.08 -57.62
CA ASP A 255 36.75 69.61 -56.54
C ASP A 255 37.05 68.17 -56.18
N MET A 256 37.80 67.40 -57.00
CA MET A 256 38.10 66.02 -56.86
C MET A 256 38.72 65.66 -55.50
N LYS A 257 39.64 66.51 -55.03
CA LYS A 257 40.26 66.34 -53.69
C LYS A 257 39.26 66.43 -52.57
N GLY A 258 38.27 67.33 -52.62
CA GLY A 258 37.27 67.51 -51.64
C GLY A 258 36.31 66.34 -51.54
N PHE A 259 35.96 65.73 -52.70
CA PHE A 259 35.16 64.50 -52.74
C PHE A 259 35.95 63.27 -52.15
N ALA A 260 37.22 63.13 -52.48
CA ALA A 260 38.08 62.08 -51.93
C ALA A 260 38.24 62.24 -50.39
N GLU A 261 38.39 63.45 -49.87
CA GLU A 261 38.41 63.72 -48.42
C GLU A 261 37.12 63.32 -47.71
N ARG A 262 35.98 63.59 -48.32
CA ARG A 262 34.67 63.20 -47.79
C ARG A 262 34.55 61.65 -47.72
N ILE A 263 34.92 60.93 -48.76
CA ILE A 263 34.94 59.47 -48.77
C ILE A 263 35.90 58.97 -47.68
N TYR A 264 37.09 59.54 -47.55
CA TYR A 264 38.05 59.15 -46.54
C TYR A 264 37.52 59.35 -45.12
N ASN A 265 36.87 60.46 -44.83
CA ASN A 265 36.31 60.76 -43.52
C ASN A 265 35.16 59.89 -43.18
N GLU A 266 34.25 59.55 -44.11
CA GLU A 266 33.16 58.64 -43.90
C GLU A 266 33.68 57.18 -43.71
N ALA A 267 34.70 56.75 -44.43
CA ALA A 267 35.36 55.46 -44.25
C ALA A 267 36.05 55.37 -42.88
N ARG A 268 36.73 56.42 -42.42
CA ARG A 268 37.33 56.47 -41.07
C ARG A 268 36.25 56.36 -39.99
N ARG A 269 35.15 57.11 -40.14
CA ARG A 269 34.00 57.02 -39.22
C ARG A 269 33.43 55.59 -39.15
N LEU A 270 33.31 54.89 -40.29
CA LEU A 270 32.83 53.60 -40.40
C LEU A 270 33.77 52.58 -39.71
N ILE A 271 35.08 52.71 -39.84
CA ILE A 271 36.08 51.90 -39.12
C ILE A 271 35.96 52.07 -37.62
N THR A 272 35.89 53.31 -37.12
CA THR A 272 35.69 53.54 -35.68
C THR A 272 34.40 52.93 -35.17
N LEU A 273 33.30 53.09 -35.92
CA LEU A 273 32.02 52.48 -35.55
C LEU A 273 32.11 50.94 -35.44
N VAL A 274 32.86 50.27 -36.32
CA VAL A 274 33.08 48.82 -36.29
C VAL A 274 34.00 48.40 -35.12
N GLU A 275 34.95 49.23 -34.74
CA GLU A 275 35.87 49.00 -33.59
C GLU A 275 35.15 49.14 -32.25
N ASP A 276 34.08 49.98 -32.18
CA ASP A 276 33.27 50.24 -30.99
C ASP A 276 32.16 49.19 -30.79
N ILE A 277 31.93 48.26 -31.76
CA ILE A 277 30.95 47.18 -31.72
C ILE A 277 31.54 45.90 -31.13
#